data_d59cc8b3ed518962ed5707260a60d3e0
#
_entry.id   d59cc8b3ed518962ed5707260a60d3e0
#
_cell.length_a   1.000
_cell.length_b   1.000
_cell.length_c   1.000
_cell.angle_alpha   90.00
_cell.angle_beta   90.00
_cell.angle_gamma   90.00
#
_symmetry.space_group_name_H-M   'P 1'
#
loop_
_entity.id
_entity.type
_entity.pdbx_description
1 polymer ?
#
loop_
_entity_poly.entity_id
_entity_poly.type
_entity_poly.pdbx_seq_one_letter_code
_entity_poly.pdbx_strand_id
1 'polypeptide(L)'
;MVDTNILFSFFNAKSTARDISTRYHMLLYSPVFSLKELDKYKDVIMKRFSLTEMQYVLMMKFLQTVINFVEEKEYESFLPKAKRVSPDPDDIDFFALSFSLNCQLWSNDSLLKNQSLIDVLSTKDLVEKFDL
;
A
#
# COMPACT_ATOMS: atom_id res chain seq x y z
N MET A 1 -1.67 5.63 -4.09
CA MET A 1 -1.39 4.18 -4.14
C MET A 1 -0.55 3.78 -2.95
N VAL A 2 -0.91 2.71 -2.27
CA VAL A 2 -0.23 2.22 -1.06
C VAL A 2 0.25 0.81 -1.32
N ASP A 3 1.54 0.50 -1.06
CA ASP A 3 2.06 -0.85 -1.25
C ASP A 3 1.78 -1.75 -0.04
N THR A 4 2.03 -3.06 -0.20
CA THR A 4 1.73 -4.05 0.84
C THR A 4 2.49 -3.78 2.14
N ASN A 5 3.72 -3.29 2.07
CA ASN A 5 4.52 -3.03 3.28
C ASN A 5 3.95 -1.87 4.09
N ILE A 6 3.41 -0.85 3.44
CA ILE A 6 2.70 0.23 4.15
C ILE A 6 1.44 -0.33 4.81
N LEU A 7 0.66 -1.15 4.10
CA LEU A 7 -0.53 -1.80 4.68
C LEU A 7 -0.16 -2.67 5.89
N PHE A 8 0.94 -3.41 5.78
CA PHE A 8 1.46 -4.25 6.86
C PHE A 8 1.71 -3.44 8.12
N SER A 9 2.22 -2.21 7.97
CA SER A 9 2.51 -1.33 9.10
C SER A 9 1.26 -0.87 9.85
N PHE A 10 0.08 -0.91 9.22
CA PHE A 10 -1.17 -0.51 9.88
C PHE A 10 -1.55 -1.41 11.06
N PHE A 11 -1.02 -2.62 11.11
CA PHE A 11 -1.25 -3.52 12.24
C PHE A 11 -0.46 -3.11 13.48
N ASN A 12 0.52 -2.21 13.34
CA ASN A 12 1.25 -1.64 14.46
C ASN A 12 0.52 -0.37 14.92
N ALA A 13 0.03 -0.36 16.17
CA ALA A 13 -0.71 0.78 16.74
C ALA A 13 0.13 2.07 16.80
N LYS A 14 1.46 1.94 16.80
CA LYS A 14 2.39 3.09 16.85
C LYS A 14 2.89 3.52 15.48
N SER A 15 2.32 2.97 14.42
CA SER A 15 2.75 3.26 13.05
C SER A 15 2.42 4.71 12.66
N THR A 16 3.41 5.43 12.13
CA THR A 16 3.21 6.75 11.54
C THR A 16 2.29 6.67 10.32
N ALA A 17 2.42 5.62 9.51
CA ALA A 17 1.57 5.42 8.34
C ALA A 17 0.10 5.28 8.73
N ARG A 18 -0.18 4.50 9.76
CA ARG A 18 -1.54 4.36 10.31
C ARG A 18 -2.08 5.69 10.83
N ASP A 19 -1.26 6.42 11.58
CA ASP A 19 -1.63 7.72 12.15
C ASP A 19 -1.98 8.73 11.04
N ILE A 20 -1.13 8.84 10.02
CA ILE A 20 -1.35 9.72 8.87
C ILE A 20 -2.66 9.36 8.17
N SER A 21 -2.88 8.08 7.91
CA SER A 21 -4.05 7.60 7.17
C SER A 21 -5.37 7.83 7.90
N THR A 22 -5.35 7.83 9.22
CA THR A 22 -6.54 8.04 10.04
C THR A 22 -6.79 9.51 10.36
N ARG A 23 -5.74 10.31 10.42
CA ARG A 23 -5.82 11.71 10.82
C ARG A 23 -6.15 12.65 9.66
N TYR A 24 -5.68 12.33 8.46
CA TYR A 24 -5.81 13.19 7.28
C TYR A 24 -6.72 12.57 6.24
N HIS A 25 -7.48 13.42 5.53
CA HIS A 25 -8.35 12.97 4.44
C HIS A 25 -7.52 12.68 3.19
N MET A 26 -7.12 11.45 3.05
CA MET A 26 -6.36 10.98 1.88
C MET A 26 -7.18 9.93 1.14
N LEU A 27 -7.19 10.03 -0.19
CA LEU A 27 -7.73 8.97 -1.03
C LEU A 27 -6.65 7.92 -1.24
N LEU A 28 -6.80 6.78 -0.57
CA LEU A 28 -5.83 5.71 -0.60
C LEU A 28 -6.37 4.52 -1.39
N TYR A 29 -5.54 3.97 -2.25
CA TYR A 29 -5.87 2.85 -3.13
C TYR A 29 -4.80 1.77 -3.03
N SER A 30 -5.20 0.52 -3.23
CA SER A 30 -4.27 -0.61 -3.34
C SER A 30 -4.94 -1.70 -4.19
N PRO A 31 -4.15 -2.56 -4.87
CA PRO A 31 -4.75 -3.69 -5.58
C PRO A 31 -5.37 -4.70 -4.61
N VAL A 32 -6.44 -5.37 -5.02
CA VAL A 32 -7.04 -6.43 -4.21
C VAL A 32 -6.03 -7.52 -3.86
N PHE A 33 -5.06 -7.79 -4.75
CA PHE A 33 -4.06 -8.81 -4.46
C PHE A 33 -3.24 -8.51 -3.20
N SER A 34 -3.06 -7.23 -2.84
CA SER A 34 -2.34 -6.87 -1.61
C SER A 34 -3.12 -7.30 -0.36
N LEU A 35 -4.45 -7.27 -0.43
CA LEU A 35 -5.30 -7.79 0.63
C LEU A 35 -5.13 -9.30 0.79
N LYS A 36 -5.02 -10.01 -0.33
CA LYS A 36 -4.76 -11.46 -0.33
C LYS A 36 -3.38 -11.79 0.21
N GLU A 37 -2.37 -10.96 -0.09
CA GLU A 37 -1.03 -11.11 0.47
C GLU A 37 -1.03 -10.94 1.99
N LEU A 38 -1.73 -9.94 2.51
CA LEU A 38 -1.85 -9.74 3.95
C LEU A 38 -2.47 -10.98 4.62
N ASP A 39 -3.53 -11.52 4.01
CA ASP A 39 -4.20 -12.71 4.55
C ASP A 39 -3.30 -13.96 4.49
N LYS A 40 -2.48 -14.06 3.44
CA LYS A 40 -1.48 -15.13 3.33
C LYS A 40 -0.47 -15.09 4.48
N TYR A 41 -0.12 -13.90 4.97
CA TYR A 41 0.83 -13.71 6.05
C TYR A 41 0.16 -13.46 7.41
N LYS A 42 -1.11 -13.83 7.55
CA LYS A 42 -1.90 -13.64 8.77
C LYS A 42 -1.18 -14.08 10.04
N ASP A 43 -0.63 -15.30 10.04
CA ASP A 43 0.03 -15.84 11.22
C ASP A 43 1.29 -15.05 11.60
N VAL A 44 2.04 -14.62 10.60
CA VAL A 44 3.24 -13.79 10.80
C VAL A 44 2.84 -12.43 11.41
N ILE A 45 1.78 -11.82 10.87
CA ILE A 45 1.26 -10.53 11.34
C ILE A 45 0.79 -10.64 12.79
N MET A 46 -0.02 -11.65 13.10
CA MET A 46 -0.55 -11.87 14.44
C MET A 46 0.56 -12.06 15.46
N LYS A 47 1.58 -12.83 15.11
CA LYS A 47 2.73 -13.07 15.99
C LYS A 47 3.55 -11.81 16.19
N ARG A 48 3.88 -11.12 15.10
CA ARG A 48 4.75 -9.94 15.13
C ARG A 48 4.16 -8.80 15.97
N PHE A 49 2.84 -8.58 15.87
CA PHE A 49 2.17 -7.49 16.55
C PHE A 49 1.37 -7.95 17.77
N SER A 50 1.53 -9.21 18.17
CA SER A 50 0.85 -9.79 19.34
C SER A 50 -0.66 -9.61 19.29
N LEU A 51 -1.26 -9.91 18.14
CA LEU A 51 -2.70 -9.75 17.90
C LEU A 51 -3.46 -11.04 18.20
N THR A 52 -4.65 -10.89 18.79
CA THR A 52 -5.62 -11.99 18.86
C THR A 52 -6.30 -12.13 17.50
N GLU A 53 -6.98 -13.27 17.27
CA GLU A 53 -7.79 -13.51 16.08
C GLU A 53 -8.80 -12.37 15.85
N MET A 54 -9.48 -11.96 16.92
CA MET A 54 -10.46 -10.87 16.86
C MET A 54 -9.81 -9.54 16.45
N GLN A 55 -8.64 -9.23 17.02
CA GLN A 55 -7.93 -7.99 16.70
C GLN A 55 -7.50 -7.99 15.23
N TYR A 56 -7.03 -9.13 14.72
CA TYR A 56 -6.67 -9.24 13.30
C TYR A 56 -7.88 -8.99 12.39
N VAL A 57 -9.01 -9.63 12.69
CA VAL A 57 -10.24 -9.47 11.89
C VAL A 57 -10.70 -8.01 11.90
N LEU A 58 -10.67 -7.35 13.07
CA LEU A 58 -11.06 -5.95 13.18
C LEU A 58 -10.12 -5.04 12.38
N MET A 59 -8.80 -5.31 12.41
CA MET A 59 -7.84 -4.52 11.64
C MET A 59 -8.03 -4.71 10.13
N MET A 60 -8.32 -5.93 9.68
CA MET A 60 -8.61 -6.17 8.26
C MET A 60 -9.86 -5.42 7.79
N LYS A 61 -10.90 -5.35 8.63
CA LYS A 61 -12.09 -4.57 8.34
C LYS A 61 -11.78 -3.08 8.32
N PHE A 62 -10.98 -2.61 9.26
CA PHE A 62 -10.54 -1.21 9.32
C PHE A 62 -9.80 -0.82 8.02
N LEU A 63 -8.85 -1.65 7.57
CA LEU A 63 -8.13 -1.40 6.33
C LEU A 63 -9.09 -1.22 5.15
N GLN A 64 -10.13 -2.03 5.08
CA GLN A 64 -11.11 -1.97 3.98
C GLN A 64 -12.01 -0.73 4.04
N THR A 65 -12.07 -0.04 5.18
CA THR A 65 -12.77 1.26 5.28
C THR A 65 -11.87 2.43 4.89
N VAL A 66 -10.55 2.30 5.09
CA VAL A 66 -9.57 3.37 4.84
C VAL A 66 -8.99 3.29 3.43
N ILE A 67 -8.78 2.07 2.93
CA ILE A 67 -8.14 1.81 1.65
C ILE A 67 -9.20 1.34 0.64
N ASN A 68 -9.18 1.92 -0.55
CA ASN A 68 -9.99 1.47 -1.68
C ASN A 68 -9.23 0.37 -2.42
N PHE A 69 -9.65 -0.87 -2.25
CA PHE A 69 -9.03 -2.01 -2.94
C PHE A 69 -9.63 -2.17 -4.33
N VAL A 70 -8.77 -2.23 -5.34
CA VAL A 70 -9.14 -2.21 -6.76
C VAL A 70 -8.85 -3.55 -7.41
N GLU A 71 -9.83 -4.08 -8.16
CA GLU A 71 -9.70 -5.34 -8.89
C GLU A 71 -8.74 -5.19 -10.07
N GLU A 72 -8.04 -6.28 -10.40
CA GLU A 72 -7.05 -6.29 -11.50
C GLU A 72 -7.62 -5.84 -12.84
N LYS A 73 -8.87 -6.18 -13.13
CA LYS A 73 -9.52 -5.78 -14.39
C LYS A 73 -9.55 -4.27 -14.61
N GLU A 74 -9.48 -3.48 -13.55
CA GLU A 74 -9.50 -2.01 -13.64
C GLU A 74 -8.16 -1.44 -14.09
N TYR A 75 -7.07 -2.19 -13.94
CA TYR A 75 -5.72 -1.72 -14.31
C TYR A 75 -4.95 -2.68 -15.21
N GLU A 76 -5.56 -3.78 -15.64
CA GLU A 76 -4.85 -4.83 -16.39
C GLU A 76 -4.24 -4.32 -17.70
N SER A 77 -4.85 -3.33 -18.35
CA SER A 77 -4.31 -2.74 -19.58
C SER A 77 -2.97 -2.03 -19.37
N PHE A 78 -2.66 -1.66 -18.12
CA PHE A 78 -1.40 -1.01 -17.75
C PHE A 78 -0.32 -1.97 -17.28
N LEU A 79 -0.62 -3.26 -17.14
CA LEU A 79 0.36 -4.26 -16.69
C LEU A 79 1.57 -4.35 -17.59
N PRO A 80 1.45 -4.35 -18.94
CA PRO A 80 2.64 -4.37 -19.81
C PRO A 80 3.56 -3.17 -19.60
N LYS A 81 3.02 -1.96 -19.45
CA LYS A 81 3.79 -0.76 -19.17
C LYS A 81 4.44 -0.84 -17.80
N ALA A 82 3.68 -1.26 -16.79
CA ALA A 82 4.17 -1.39 -15.42
C ALA A 82 5.32 -2.41 -15.34
N LYS A 83 5.24 -3.49 -16.10
CA LYS A 83 6.29 -4.51 -16.16
C LYS A 83 7.61 -3.93 -16.67
N ARG A 84 7.55 -2.99 -17.61
CA ARG A 84 8.74 -2.33 -18.15
C ARG A 84 9.33 -1.29 -17.20
N VAL A 85 8.51 -0.70 -16.34
CA VAL A 85 8.89 0.43 -15.49
C VAL A 85 9.29 0.01 -14.08
N SER A 86 8.58 -0.96 -13.50
CA SER A 86 8.79 -1.37 -12.11
C SER A 86 10.18 -1.95 -11.91
N PRO A 87 10.97 -1.41 -10.95
CA PRO A 87 12.29 -1.98 -10.60
C PRO A 87 12.20 -3.37 -9.96
N ASP A 88 11.03 -3.75 -9.44
CA ASP A 88 10.81 -5.02 -8.77
C ASP A 88 9.59 -5.72 -9.40
N PRO A 89 9.74 -7.00 -9.84
CA PRO A 89 8.61 -7.76 -10.40
C PRO A 89 7.44 -7.92 -9.44
N ASP A 90 7.69 -7.91 -8.14
CA ASP A 90 6.64 -8.08 -7.12
C ASP A 90 5.77 -6.84 -6.97
N ASP A 91 6.19 -5.69 -7.52
CA ASP A 91 5.50 -4.41 -7.40
C ASP A 91 4.81 -3.95 -8.69
N ILE A 92 4.75 -4.82 -9.70
CA ILE A 92 4.17 -4.49 -11.01
C ILE A 92 2.72 -3.99 -10.87
N ASP A 93 1.91 -4.65 -10.06
CA ASP A 93 0.50 -4.29 -9.88
C ASP A 93 0.34 -2.90 -9.28
N PHE A 94 1.22 -2.50 -8.36
CA PHE A 94 1.18 -1.16 -7.77
C PHE A 94 1.47 -0.09 -8.81
N PHE A 95 2.44 -0.33 -9.69
CA PHE A 95 2.73 0.59 -10.79
C PHE A 95 1.60 0.65 -11.80
N ALA A 96 1.01 -0.51 -12.14
CA ALA A 96 -0.11 -0.56 -13.07
C ALA A 96 -1.31 0.24 -12.56
N LEU A 97 -1.66 0.06 -11.29
CA LEU A 97 -2.77 0.80 -10.70
C LEU A 97 -2.43 2.29 -10.57
N SER A 98 -1.18 2.64 -10.26
CA SER A 98 -0.74 4.04 -10.24
C SER A 98 -0.89 4.70 -11.61
N PHE A 99 -0.54 4.00 -12.68
CA PHE A 99 -0.75 4.50 -14.05
C PHE A 99 -2.24 4.66 -14.35
N SER A 100 -3.06 3.67 -13.99
CA SER A 100 -4.50 3.70 -14.23
C SER A 100 -5.20 4.87 -13.54
N LEU A 101 -4.81 5.17 -12.31
CA LEU A 101 -5.39 6.24 -11.51
C LEU A 101 -4.64 7.57 -11.65
N ASN A 102 -3.51 7.58 -12.36
CA ASN A 102 -2.63 8.73 -12.47
C ASN A 102 -2.30 9.31 -11.09
N CYS A 103 -1.82 8.46 -10.19
CA CYS A 103 -1.52 8.84 -8.81
C CYS A 103 -0.11 8.43 -8.40
N GLN A 104 0.34 9.02 -7.30
CA GLN A 104 1.63 8.72 -6.68
C GLN A 104 1.59 7.39 -5.95
N LEU A 105 2.75 6.78 -5.74
CA LEU A 105 2.91 5.54 -4.98
C LEU A 105 3.54 5.84 -3.62
N TRP A 106 2.86 5.44 -2.55
CA TRP A 106 3.39 5.52 -1.19
C TRP A 106 4.07 4.20 -0.85
N SER A 107 5.38 4.22 -0.75
CA SER A 107 6.20 3.06 -0.41
C SER A 107 7.46 3.51 0.32
N ASN A 108 7.87 2.75 1.33
CA ASN A 108 9.15 2.99 2.01
C ASN A 108 10.30 2.20 1.38
N ASP A 109 10.05 1.48 0.28
CA ASP A 109 11.09 0.78 -0.46
C ASP A 109 11.77 1.74 -1.44
N SER A 110 13.00 2.15 -1.11
CA SER A 110 13.77 3.10 -1.92
C SER A 110 14.10 2.58 -3.31
N LEU A 111 14.11 1.25 -3.52
CA LEU A 111 14.36 0.64 -4.83
C LEU A 111 13.33 1.12 -5.85
N LEU A 112 12.09 1.36 -5.43
CA LEU A 112 11.01 1.77 -6.32
C LEU A 112 11.19 3.18 -6.88
N LYS A 113 12.10 3.97 -6.30
CA LYS A 113 12.48 5.29 -6.84
C LYS A 113 13.42 5.20 -8.05
N ASN A 114 13.88 4.00 -8.42
CA ASN A 114 14.79 3.79 -9.55
C ASN A 114 14.04 3.75 -10.89
N GLN A 115 13.11 4.66 -11.09
CA GLN A 115 12.36 4.92 -12.32
C GLN A 115 11.80 6.35 -12.23
N SER A 116 11.39 6.92 -13.34
CA SER A 116 11.01 8.34 -13.38
C SER A 116 9.55 8.62 -13.74
N LEU A 117 8.75 7.57 -14.02
CA LEU A 117 7.38 7.77 -14.51
C LEU A 117 6.35 7.86 -13.39
N ILE A 118 6.58 7.18 -12.27
CA ILE A 118 5.71 7.24 -11.08
C ILE A 118 6.47 7.91 -9.96
N ASP A 119 5.86 8.91 -9.36
CA ASP A 119 6.41 9.61 -8.19
C ASP A 119 6.20 8.71 -6.97
N VAL A 120 7.31 8.22 -6.41
CA VAL A 120 7.29 7.33 -5.23
C VAL A 120 7.65 8.16 -4.01
N LEU A 121 6.75 8.17 -3.02
CA LEU A 121 6.90 8.91 -1.77
C LEU A 121 7.02 7.93 -0.60
N SER A 122 8.09 8.09 0.19
CA SER A 122 8.19 7.41 1.47
C SER A 122 7.26 8.08 2.49
N THR A 123 7.07 7.45 3.65
CA THR A 123 6.32 8.07 4.74
C THR A 123 6.96 9.40 5.14
N LYS A 124 8.29 9.45 5.19
CA LYS A 124 9.03 10.68 5.48
C LYS A 124 8.76 11.75 4.42
N ASP A 125 8.78 11.38 3.15
CA ASP A 125 8.51 12.29 2.04
C ASP A 125 7.11 12.89 2.14
N LEU A 126 6.11 12.09 2.51
CA LEU A 126 4.73 12.55 2.71
C LEU A 126 4.65 13.58 3.83
N VAL A 127 5.30 13.30 4.96
CA VAL A 127 5.31 14.21 6.11
C VAL A 127 5.93 15.56 5.71
N GLU A 128 7.04 15.52 5.00
CA GLU A 128 7.74 16.73 4.56
C GLU A 128 6.96 17.51 3.49
N LYS A 129 6.44 16.80 2.47
CA LYS A 129 5.76 17.42 1.33
C LYS A 129 4.45 18.09 1.71
N PHE A 130 3.69 17.49 2.61
CA PHE A 130 2.36 17.98 2.99
C PHE A 130 2.35 18.63 4.38
N ASP A 131 3.50 18.80 4.99
CA ASP A 131 3.67 19.43 6.30
C ASP A 131 2.78 18.78 7.38
N LEU A 132 2.80 17.45 7.40
CA LEU A 132 2.03 16.65 8.37
C LEU A 132 2.76 16.52 9.75
#